data_38b6ee7acfc8ea04a13b8e06e4aba541
#
_entry.id   38b6ee7acfc8ea04a13b8e06e4aba541
#
_cell.length_a   1.000
_cell.length_b   1.000
_cell.length_c   1.000
_cell.angle_alpha   90.00
_cell.angle_beta   90.00
_cell.angle_gamma   90.00
#
_symmetry.space_group_name_H-M   'P 1'
#
loop_
_entity.id
_entity.type
_entity.pdbx_description
1 polymer ?
#
loop_
_entity_poly.entity_id
_entity_poly.type
_entity_poly.pdbx_seq_one_letter_code
_entity_poly.pdbx_strand_id
1 'polypeptide(L)'
;MSATLTGSYDPAQVIVTVGGVILSGFSDGDSIIARRAEDIYFTRVGTDGGVARARNANKTGEFEFKLLQTSTANDLLSTLLATDDLTNDGLAVVPISIVDGSGRSLAAATQCWIKSIPEATFGKEVSERVWVFSAADLRIFHGGGQ
;
A
#
# COMPACT_ATOMS: atom_id res chain seq x y z
N MET A 1 -5.02 -38.60 14.50
CA MET A 1 -5.04 -37.74 13.32
C MET A 1 -4.01 -36.66 13.48
N SER A 2 -3.12 -36.50 12.53
CA SER A 2 -2.07 -35.47 12.59
C SER A 2 -2.50 -34.19 11.87
N ALA A 3 -2.07 -33.04 12.38
CA ALA A 3 -2.29 -31.77 11.72
C ALA A 3 -1.44 -31.69 10.46
N THR A 4 -1.97 -31.05 9.45
CA THR A 4 -1.28 -30.82 8.15
C THR A 4 -1.02 -29.35 7.97
N LEU A 5 0.20 -29.01 7.58
CA LEU A 5 0.54 -27.64 7.21
C LEU A 5 -0.22 -27.26 5.94
N THR A 6 -1.03 -26.18 6.00
CA THR A 6 -1.83 -25.72 4.87
C THR A 6 -1.14 -24.63 4.04
N GLY A 7 -0.05 -24.08 4.54
CA GLY A 7 0.71 -23.07 3.83
C GLY A 7 1.78 -22.43 4.71
N SER A 8 2.60 -21.60 4.10
CA SER A 8 3.63 -20.84 4.79
C SER A 8 3.62 -19.39 4.30
N TYR A 9 3.81 -18.47 5.22
CA TYR A 9 3.98 -17.06 4.91
C TYR A 9 5.34 -16.59 5.39
N ASP A 10 6.09 -15.97 4.50
CA ASP A 10 7.40 -15.40 4.83
C ASP A 10 7.40 -13.91 4.50
N PRO A 11 7.42 -13.02 5.51
CA PRO A 11 7.45 -11.57 5.27
C PRO A 11 8.64 -11.12 4.41
N ALA A 12 9.74 -11.85 4.42
CA ALA A 12 10.91 -11.53 3.60
C ALA A 12 10.67 -11.74 2.10
N GLN A 13 9.60 -12.45 1.72
CA GLN A 13 9.20 -12.66 0.33
C GLN A 13 8.29 -11.55 -0.19
N VAL A 14 7.86 -10.63 0.65
CA VAL A 14 7.03 -9.49 0.23
C VAL A 14 7.95 -8.39 -0.30
N ILE A 15 7.73 -8.02 -1.55
CA ILE A 15 8.55 -7.02 -2.25
C ILE A 15 7.69 -5.81 -2.58
N VAL A 16 8.12 -4.64 -2.15
CA VAL A 16 7.48 -3.35 -2.45
C VAL A 16 8.37 -2.58 -3.40
N THR A 17 7.82 -2.21 -4.57
CA THR A 17 8.53 -1.43 -5.58
C THR A 17 7.82 -0.11 -5.78
N VAL A 18 8.54 0.99 -5.63
CA VAL A 18 8.03 2.35 -5.84
C VAL A 18 8.88 3.01 -6.92
N GLY A 19 8.25 3.33 -8.06
CA GLY A 19 8.95 3.99 -9.17
C GLY A 19 10.14 3.18 -9.72
N GLY A 20 10.07 1.84 -9.65
CA GLY A 20 11.14 0.96 -10.11
C GLY A 20 12.22 0.67 -9.06
N VAL A 21 12.10 1.21 -7.85
CA VAL A 21 13.06 0.99 -6.77
C VAL A 21 12.42 0.16 -5.66
N ILE A 22 13.13 -0.86 -5.21
CA ILE A 22 12.66 -1.74 -4.13
C ILE A 22 12.90 -1.05 -2.79
N LEU A 23 11.83 -0.93 -1.99
CA LEU A 23 11.94 -0.39 -0.64
C LEU A 23 12.37 -1.48 0.34
N SER A 24 13.12 -1.09 1.35
CA SER A 24 13.58 -1.98 2.43
C SER A 24 13.60 -1.25 3.77
N GLY A 25 13.85 -1.97 4.84
CA GLY A 25 13.92 -1.39 6.17
C GLY A 25 12.56 -1.11 6.78
N PHE A 26 11.57 -1.95 6.51
CA PHE A 26 10.25 -1.85 7.12
C PHE A 26 10.30 -2.16 8.62
N SER A 27 9.39 -1.55 9.38
CA SER A 27 9.25 -1.84 10.80
C SER A 27 8.65 -3.24 11.00
N ASP A 28 8.79 -3.78 12.19
CA ASP A 28 8.08 -4.98 12.58
C ASP A 28 6.60 -4.66 12.82
N GLY A 29 5.72 -5.60 12.59
CA GLY A 29 4.27 -5.40 12.66
C GLY A 29 3.65 -5.13 11.29
N ASP A 30 2.51 -4.48 11.26
CA ASP A 30 1.76 -4.21 10.04
C ASP A 30 2.37 -3.03 9.28
N SER A 31 3.48 -3.29 8.60
CA SER A 31 4.32 -2.24 7.99
C SER A 31 3.98 -1.93 6.54
N ILE A 32 3.23 -2.78 5.86
CA ILE A 32 2.85 -2.62 4.46
C ILE A 32 1.36 -2.81 4.34
N ILE A 33 0.64 -1.75 3.97
CA ILE A 33 -0.82 -1.75 3.90
C ILE A 33 -1.27 -1.18 2.57
N ALA A 34 -2.21 -1.86 1.91
CA ALA A 34 -2.89 -1.35 0.73
C ALA A 34 -4.39 -1.49 0.95
N ARG A 35 -5.15 -0.40 0.71
CA ARG A 35 -6.60 -0.41 0.91
C ARG A 35 -7.32 0.44 -0.11
N ARG A 36 -8.51 0.00 -0.51
CA ARG A 36 -9.42 0.80 -1.34
C ARG A 36 -10.06 1.88 -0.49
N ALA A 37 -10.30 3.05 -1.09
CA ALA A 37 -10.89 4.18 -0.39
C ALA A 37 -12.38 3.96 -0.11
N GLU A 38 -13.09 3.27 -1.00
CA GLU A 38 -14.54 3.07 -0.92
C GLU A 38 -14.93 1.65 -1.30
N ASP A 39 -16.17 1.30 -0.95
CA ASP A 39 -16.75 0.00 -1.31
C ASP A 39 -16.95 -0.15 -2.82
N ILE A 40 -16.91 -1.38 -3.29
CA ILE A 40 -17.04 -1.70 -4.71
C ILE A 40 -18.46 -1.49 -5.21
N TYR A 41 -19.46 -1.80 -4.39
CA TYR A 41 -20.88 -1.67 -4.70
C TYR A 41 -21.62 -0.95 -3.61
N PHE A 42 -22.59 -0.13 -4.01
CA PHE A 42 -23.58 0.44 -3.12
C PHE A 42 -24.88 -0.35 -3.26
N THR A 43 -25.50 -0.70 -2.14
CA THR A 43 -26.72 -1.49 -2.11
C THR A 43 -27.87 -0.63 -1.65
N ARG A 44 -29.03 -0.79 -2.33
CA ARG A 44 -30.26 -0.10 -1.96
C ARG A 44 -31.41 -1.12 -1.91
N VAL A 45 -32.20 -1.02 -0.87
CA VAL A 45 -33.35 -1.91 -0.66
C VAL A 45 -34.64 -1.10 -0.83
N GLY A 46 -35.51 -1.56 -1.71
CA GLY A 46 -36.83 -0.96 -1.90
C GLY A 46 -37.79 -1.34 -0.80
N THR A 47 -38.96 -0.65 -0.77
CA THR A 47 -39.99 -0.88 0.23
C THR A 47 -40.68 -2.26 0.10
N ASP A 48 -40.56 -2.86 -1.07
CA ASP A 48 -41.06 -4.22 -1.35
C ASP A 48 -40.04 -5.32 -1.02
N GLY A 49 -38.84 -4.95 -0.47
CA GLY A 49 -37.78 -5.88 -0.18
C GLY A 49 -36.86 -6.15 -1.36
N GLY A 50 -37.10 -5.54 -2.53
CA GLY A 50 -36.22 -5.67 -3.69
C GLY A 50 -34.87 -5.02 -3.44
N VAL A 51 -33.79 -5.70 -3.85
CA VAL A 51 -32.41 -5.24 -3.62
C VAL A 51 -31.79 -4.84 -4.96
N ALA A 52 -31.28 -3.62 -5.04
CA ALA A 52 -30.54 -3.12 -6.19
C ALA A 52 -29.12 -2.76 -5.76
N ARG A 53 -28.17 -2.94 -6.67
CA ARG A 53 -26.78 -2.53 -6.43
C ARG A 53 -26.30 -1.64 -7.56
N ALA A 54 -25.46 -0.68 -7.19
CA ALA A 54 -24.77 0.19 -8.14
C ALA A 54 -23.28 0.03 -7.98
N ARG A 55 -22.56 -0.10 -9.10
CA ARG A 55 -21.12 -0.22 -9.08
C ARG A 55 -20.49 1.15 -8.80
N ASN A 56 -19.55 1.16 -7.85
CA ASN A 56 -18.80 2.37 -7.55
C ASN A 56 -17.70 2.56 -8.59
N ALA A 57 -17.72 3.71 -9.28
CA ALA A 57 -16.69 4.05 -10.26
C ALA A 57 -15.38 4.50 -9.61
N ASN A 58 -15.39 4.81 -8.31
CA ASN A 58 -14.20 5.24 -7.58
C ASN A 58 -13.31 4.02 -7.28
N LYS A 59 -12.16 3.96 -7.94
CA LYS A 59 -11.16 2.90 -7.76
C LYS A 59 -9.92 3.39 -7.04
N THR A 60 -9.98 4.56 -6.44
CA THR A 60 -8.85 5.11 -5.69
C THR A 60 -8.57 4.28 -4.45
N GLY A 61 -7.35 4.37 -3.98
CA GLY A 61 -6.93 3.69 -2.78
C GLY A 61 -5.72 4.36 -2.17
N GLU A 62 -5.19 3.73 -1.16
CA GLU A 62 -4.02 4.21 -0.44
C GLU A 62 -3.04 3.08 -0.19
N PHE A 63 -1.75 3.42 -0.24
CA PHE A 63 -0.67 2.59 0.30
C PHE A 63 -0.11 3.25 1.54
N GLU A 64 0.12 2.46 2.57
CA GLU A 64 0.76 2.93 3.79
C GLU A 64 2.00 2.09 4.04
N PHE A 65 3.15 2.73 4.20
CA PHE A 65 4.42 2.08 4.45
C PHE A 65 5.02 2.61 5.75
N LYS A 66 5.32 1.70 6.67
CA LYS A 66 5.94 2.03 7.95
C LYS A 66 7.40 1.57 7.90
N LEU A 67 8.29 2.53 7.74
CA LEU A 67 9.74 2.30 7.65
C LEU A 67 10.39 2.59 8.99
N LEU A 68 11.45 1.86 9.30
CA LEU A 68 12.29 2.23 10.44
C LEU A 68 12.97 3.57 10.16
N GLN A 69 13.17 4.35 11.20
CA GLN A 69 13.83 5.66 11.12
C GLN A 69 15.19 5.57 10.42
N THR A 70 15.88 4.45 10.54
CA THR A 70 17.20 4.22 9.96
C THR A 70 17.16 3.72 8.52
N SER A 71 15.98 3.47 7.96
CA SER A 71 15.87 2.95 6.60
C SER A 71 16.28 3.98 5.56
N THR A 72 17.13 3.58 4.61
CA THR A 72 17.53 4.41 3.47
C THR A 72 16.39 4.68 2.50
N ALA A 73 15.31 3.90 2.56
CA ALA A 73 14.11 4.16 1.76
C ALA A 73 13.47 5.51 2.10
N ASN A 74 13.66 6.01 3.33
CA ASN A 74 13.21 7.37 3.69
C ASN A 74 13.86 8.45 2.83
N ASP A 75 15.13 8.28 2.47
CA ASP A 75 15.84 9.23 1.59
C ASP A 75 15.21 9.24 0.20
N LEU A 76 14.88 8.09 -0.35
CA LEU A 76 14.22 7.98 -1.65
C LEU A 76 12.86 8.67 -1.65
N LEU A 77 12.04 8.40 -0.64
CA LEU A 77 10.70 8.98 -0.56
C LEU A 77 10.74 10.49 -0.30
N SER A 78 11.69 10.95 0.50
CA SER A 78 11.91 12.39 0.74
C SER A 78 12.34 13.10 -0.54
N THR A 79 13.20 12.48 -1.33
CA THR A 79 13.63 13.01 -2.64
C THR A 79 12.47 13.08 -3.62
N LEU A 80 11.61 12.06 -3.63
CA LEU A 80 10.42 12.03 -4.48
C LEU A 80 9.47 13.18 -4.13
N LEU A 81 9.25 13.43 -2.84
CA LEU A 81 8.42 14.54 -2.39
C LEU A 81 9.04 15.90 -2.76
N ALA A 82 10.35 16.06 -2.61
CA ALA A 82 11.04 17.29 -2.99
C ALA A 82 10.92 17.56 -4.50
N THR A 83 10.94 16.51 -5.32
CA THR A 83 10.71 16.63 -6.76
C THR A 83 9.29 17.11 -7.06
N ASP A 84 8.29 16.62 -6.33
CA ASP A 84 6.91 17.05 -6.48
C ASP A 84 6.72 18.52 -6.12
N ASP A 85 7.39 18.99 -5.06
CA ASP A 85 7.34 20.40 -4.64
C ASP A 85 8.00 21.36 -5.63
N LEU A 86 9.07 20.90 -6.29
CA LEU A 86 9.85 21.74 -7.22
C LEU A 86 9.25 21.78 -8.62
N THR A 87 8.48 20.79 -9.01
CA THR A 87 7.92 20.65 -10.35
C THR A 87 6.42 20.39 -10.28
N ASN A 88 5.63 21.13 -11.04
CA ASN A 88 4.18 20.93 -11.10
C ASN A 88 3.76 20.10 -12.33
N ASP A 89 4.64 19.27 -12.84
CA ASP A 89 4.44 18.53 -14.09
C ASP A 89 4.13 17.05 -13.90
N GLY A 90 3.93 16.61 -12.65
CA GLY A 90 3.55 15.24 -12.34
C GLY A 90 4.70 14.22 -12.37
N LEU A 91 5.95 14.68 -12.33
CA LEU A 91 7.12 13.78 -12.31
C LEU A 91 7.20 12.92 -11.05
N ALA A 92 6.53 13.33 -9.98
CA ALA A 92 6.47 12.57 -8.74
C ALA A 92 5.30 11.58 -8.71
N VAL A 93 4.59 11.40 -9.81
CA VAL A 93 3.59 10.35 -9.96
C VAL A 93 4.27 9.08 -10.43
N VAL A 94 4.25 8.06 -9.62
CA VAL A 94 5.03 6.83 -9.84
C VAL A 94 4.15 5.59 -9.68
N PRO A 95 4.49 4.47 -10.34
CA PRO A 95 3.81 3.20 -10.09
C PRO A 95 4.30 2.59 -8.77
N ILE A 96 3.40 1.89 -8.08
CA ILE A 96 3.71 1.12 -6.87
C ILE A 96 3.19 -0.29 -7.07
N SER A 97 3.99 -1.28 -6.67
CA SER A 97 3.56 -2.66 -6.64
C SER A 97 4.03 -3.34 -5.35
N ILE A 98 3.15 -4.19 -4.81
CA ILE A 98 3.44 -5.04 -3.67
C ILE A 98 3.18 -6.47 -4.12
N VAL A 99 4.21 -7.31 -4.05
CA VAL A 99 4.13 -8.71 -4.48
C VAL A 99 4.51 -9.59 -3.30
N ASP A 100 3.63 -10.52 -2.95
CA ASP A 100 3.91 -11.54 -1.96
C ASP A 100 4.41 -12.81 -2.67
N GLY A 101 5.72 -13.02 -2.63
CA GLY A 101 6.36 -14.17 -3.27
C GLY A 101 6.10 -15.48 -2.57
N SER A 102 5.69 -15.47 -1.29
CA SER A 102 5.34 -16.69 -0.56
C SER A 102 3.88 -17.10 -0.77
N GLY A 103 3.09 -16.27 -1.42
CA GLY A 103 1.70 -16.52 -1.77
C GLY A 103 1.41 -15.98 -3.16
N ARG A 104 0.14 -15.68 -3.43
CA ARG A 104 -0.31 -15.18 -4.73
C ARG A 104 -0.97 -13.81 -4.62
N SER A 105 -0.67 -13.08 -3.53
CA SER A 105 -1.26 -11.77 -3.31
C SER A 105 -0.48 -10.70 -4.06
N LEU A 106 -1.20 -9.73 -4.60
CA LEU A 106 -0.65 -8.63 -5.36
C LEU A 106 -1.48 -7.38 -5.11
N ALA A 107 -0.82 -6.26 -4.87
CA ALA A 107 -1.46 -4.95 -4.89
C ALA A 107 -0.64 -4.04 -5.79
N ALA A 108 -1.29 -3.35 -6.72
CA ALA A 108 -0.59 -2.53 -7.70
C ALA A 108 -1.43 -1.34 -8.13
N ALA A 109 -0.75 -0.24 -8.44
CA ALA A 109 -1.34 0.93 -9.05
C ALA A 109 -0.31 1.60 -9.95
N THR A 110 -0.75 2.14 -11.07
CA THR A 110 0.15 2.75 -12.06
C THR A 110 0.44 4.22 -11.76
N GLN A 111 -0.44 4.90 -11.03
CA GLN A 111 -0.31 6.33 -10.74
C GLN A 111 -0.52 6.56 -9.26
N CYS A 112 0.56 6.81 -8.56
CA CYS A 112 0.57 7.05 -7.13
C CYS A 112 1.41 8.29 -6.79
N TRP A 113 1.03 8.98 -5.73
CA TRP A 113 1.76 10.14 -5.23
C TRP A 113 1.72 10.16 -3.72
N ILE A 114 2.66 10.87 -3.11
CA ILE A 114 2.73 10.99 -1.65
C ILE A 114 1.58 11.87 -1.17
N LYS A 115 0.74 11.31 -0.32
CA LYS A 115 -0.39 12.01 0.30
C LYS A 115 0.02 12.69 1.60
N SER A 116 0.76 11.99 2.44
CA SER A 116 1.23 12.54 3.72
C SER A 116 2.62 12.02 4.07
N ILE A 117 3.38 12.89 4.74
CA ILE A 117 4.72 12.59 5.22
C ILE A 117 4.66 12.12 6.67
N PRO A 118 5.67 11.37 7.15
CA PRO A 118 5.74 10.99 8.54
C PRO A 118 6.00 12.17 9.45
N GLU A 119 5.57 12.05 10.70
CA GLU A 119 5.96 12.98 11.75
C GLU A 119 7.45 12.85 12.04
N ALA A 120 8.11 13.98 12.32
CA ALA A 120 9.51 13.99 12.75
C ALA A 120 9.55 13.78 14.27
N THR A 121 9.74 12.55 14.71
CA THR A 121 9.79 12.16 16.11
C THR A 121 11.19 11.66 16.46
N PHE A 122 11.78 12.21 17.49
CA PHE A 122 13.11 11.84 17.96
C PHE A 122 13.05 11.49 19.44
N GLY A 123 13.52 10.31 19.79
CA GLY A 123 13.50 9.82 21.17
C GLY A 123 14.70 8.90 21.40
N LYS A 124 14.68 8.19 22.52
CA LYS A 124 15.75 7.26 22.89
C LYS A 124 15.81 6.05 21.96
N GLU A 125 14.65 5.63 21.45
CA GLU A 125 14.53 4.43 20.65
C GLU A 125 14.32 4.79 19.19
N VAL A 126 14.65 3.85 18.31
CA VAL A 126 14.36 3.98 16.88
C VAL A 126 12.84 3.97 16.69
N SER A 127 12.33 4.99 16.06
CA SER A 127 10.89 5.12 15.79
C SER A 127 10.56 4.73 14.34
N GLU A 128 9.28 4.65 14.05
CA GLU A 128 8.78 4.39 12.71
C GLU A 128 8.56 5.70 11.95
N ARG A 129 8.69 5.61 10.64
CA ARG A 129 8.29 6.67 9.70
C ARG A 129 7.16 6.14 8.84
N VAL A 130 5.99 6.76 8.95
CA VAL A 130 4.78 6.32 8.24
C VAL A 130 4.57 7.19 7.02
N TRP A 131 4.68 6.60 5.85
CA TRP A 131 4.44 7.25 4.56
C TRP A 131 3.11 6.77 4.01
N VAL A 132 2.30 7.71 3.53
CA VAL A 132 1.01 7.40 2.90
C VAL A 132 1.01 7.90 1.46
N PHE A 133 0.68 7.00 0.54
CA PHE A 133 0.50 7.30 -0.87
C PHE A 133 -0.96 7.21 -1.25
N SER A 134 -1.40 8.09 -2.14
CA SER A 134 -2.67 7.93 -2.82
C SER A 134 -2.46 7.25 -4.16
N ALA A 135 -3.40 6.40 -4.55
CA ALA A 135 -3.38 5.69 -5.82
C ALA A 135 -4.65 6.04 -6.61
N ALA A 136 -4.49 6.37 -7.89
CA ALA A 136 -5.62 6.71 -8.75
C ALA A 136 -6.47 5.49 -9.09
N ASP A 137 -5.85 4.33 -9.28
CA ASP A 137 -6.52 3.08 -9.62
C ASP A 137 -5.79 1.93 -8.91
N LEU A 138 -6.27 1.56 -7.74
CA LEU A 138 -5.66 0.52 -6.94
C LEU A 138 -6.30 -0.83 -7.25
N ARG A 139 -5.48 -1.79 -7.62
CA ARG A 139 -5.88 -3.18 -7.86
C ARG A 139 -5.27 -4.07 -6.80
N ILE A 140 -6.10 -4.85 -6.15
CA ILE A 140 -5.69 -5.81 -5.14
C ILE A 140 -6.20 -7.19 -5.53
N PHE A 141 -5.31 -8.16 -5.56
CA PHE A 141 -5.65 -9.57 -5.74
C PHE A 141 -5.17 -10.34 -4.51
N HIS A 142 -6.10 -10.97 -3.82
CA HIS A 142 -5.80 -11.81 -2.67
C HIS A 142 -5.78 -13.26 -3.11
N GLY A 143 -4.57 -13.80 -3.26
CA GLY A 143 -4.38 -15.22 -3.55
C GLY A 143 -4.20 -16.04 -2.29
N GLY A 144 -4.31 -17.34 -2.39
CA GLY A 144 -4.02 -18.26 -1.30
C GLY A 144 -2.52 -18.37 -1.02
N GLY A 145 -2.15 -18.59 0.23
CA GLY A 145 -0.76 -18.84 0.61
C GLY A 145 -0.25 -20.22 0.22
N GLN A 146 1.06 -20.38 0.21
CA GLN A 146 1.74 -21.65 -0.06
C GLN A 146 1.76 -22.54 1.17
#